data_2cb3ce756fa5ebd8ac5f5469c6a33470
#
_entry.id   2cb3ce756fa5ebd8ac5f5469c6a33470
#
_cell.length_a   1.000
_cell.length_b   1.000
_cell.length_c   1.000
_cell.angle_alpha   90.00
_cell.angle_beta   90.00
_cell.angle_gamma   90.00
#
_symmetry.space_group_name_H-M   'P 1'
#
loop_
_entity.id
_entity.type
_entity.pdbx_description
1 polymer ?
#
loop_
_entity_poly.entity_id
_entity_poly.type
_entity_poly.pdbx_seq_one_letter_code
_entity_poly.pdbx_strand_id
1 'polypeptide(L)'
;SAKRIFRLDLNDPTKSDRWNFIPKCRNDPAFACQVAGMMIGIESRRKTNADPFWGDAEQIALTAILLHIAEVYREKAIPAFAADFLISLGEDGKDAFAKAMENSPSLYAKQAYLAFRQAPIQTRGSILIGLYNKLRPFTLAPARMVTMPPMAEEIEAGCRNIDFSNLRKPGTAIYLV
;
A
#
# COMPACT_ATOMS: atom_id res chain seq x y z
N SER A 1 26.42 1.88 22.76
CA SER A 1 25.55 1.13 21.85
C SER A 1 25.65 1.71 20.46
N ALA A 2 25.83 0.87 19.45
CA ALA A 2 25.93 1.34 18.07
C ALA A 2 24.63 2.05 17.66
N LYS A 3 24.75 3.29 17.18
CA LYS A 3 23.62 4.03 16.62
C LYS A 3 23.18 3.38 15.32
N ARG A 4 21.88 3.09 15.19
CA ARG A 4 21.27 2.59 13.96
C ARG A 4 20.64 3.77 13.22
N ILE A 5 21.28 4.20 12.15
CA ILE A 5 20.80 5.31 11.33
C ILE A 5 20.34 4.74 10.00
N PHE A 6 19.09 5.02 9.63
CA PHE A 6 18.51 4.69 8.33
C PHE A 6 18.27 5.99 7.57
N ARG A 7 18.38 5.92 6.25
CA ARG A 7 18.08 7.03 5.35
C ARG A 7 16.99 6.60 4.36
N LEU A 8 15.90 7.34 4.29
CA LEU A 8 14.88 7.21 3.25
C LEU A 8 14.96 8.45 2.36
N ASP A 9 15.45 8.26 1.15
CA ASP A 9 15.75 9.34 0.21
C ASP A 9 14.98 9.11 -1.10
N LEU A 10 14.00 9.97 -1.38
CA LEU A 10 13.22 9.95 -2.61
C LEU A 10 13.87 10.78 -3.73
N ASN A 11 14.81 11.67 -3.40
CA ASN A 11 15.54 12.45 -4.39
C ASN A 11 16.70 11.66 -5.01
N ASP A 12 17.38 10.83 -4.18
CA ASP A 12 18.41 9.90 -4.63
C ASP A 12 18.13 8.48 -4.11
N PRO A 13 17.22 7.75 -4.76
CA PRO A 13 16.80 6.41 -4.31
C PRO A 13 17.93 5.37 -4.31
N THR A 14 19.02 5.64 -5.05
CA THR A 14 20.19 4.73 -5.09
C THR A 14 20.97 4.70 -3.79
N LYS A 15 20.88 5.78 -2.99
CA LYS A 15 21.50 5.93 -1.67
C LYS A 15 20.53 5.71 -0.52
N SER A 16 19.30 5.30 -0.82
CA SER A 16 18.24 5.10 0.16
C SER A 16 18.27 3.69 0.74
N ASP A 17 18.05 3.56 2.03
CA ASP A 17 17.54 2.32 2.60
C ASP A 17 16.15 2.01 2.03
N ARG A 18 15.67 0.78 2.11
CA ARG A 18 14.38 0.33 1.58
C ARG A 18 13.33 0.24 2.69
N TRP A 19 12.10 0.60 2.34
CA TRP A 19 10.98 0.48 3.26
C TRP A 19 9.77 -0.11 2.56
N ASN A 20 9.53 -1.39 2.77
CA ASN A 20 8.36 -2.07 2.26
C ASN A 20 7.45 -2.53 3.42
N PHE A 21 6.23 -2.02 3.44
CA PHE A 21 5.24 -2.30 4.47
C PHE A 21 4.14 -3.25 4.00
N ILE A 22 4.02 -3.50 2.68
CA ILE A 22 2.95 -4.32 2.12
C ILE A 22 2.98 -5.77 2.58
N PRO A 23 4.12 -6.47 2.68
CA PRO A 23 4.15 -7.85 3.16
C PRO A 23 3.53 -8.04 4.54
N LYS A 24 3.63 -7.03 5.42
CA LYS A 24 3.02 -7.07 6.76
C LYS A 24 1.48 -7.08 6.72
N CYS A 25 0.87 -6.58 5.64
CA CYS A 25 -0.59 -6.62 5.47
C CYS A 25 -1.13 -8.05 5.35
N ARG A 26 -0.31 -9.01 4.93
CA ARG A 26 -0.75 -10.35 4.54
C ARG A 26 -1.61 -11.06 5.58
N ASN A 27 -1.22 -10.99 6.84
CA ASN A 27 -1.89 -11.68 7.95
C ASN A 27 -2.46 -10.72 9.00
N ASP A 28 -2.48 -9.42 8.70
CA ASP A 28 -2.96 -8.38 9.60
C ASP A 28 -3.93 -7.44 8.88
N PRO A 29 -5.24 -7.78 8.84
CA PRO A 29 -6.26 -6.94 8.22
C PRO A 29 -6.38 -5.56 8.86
N ALA A 30 -6.13 -5.44 10.18
CA ALA A 30 -6.18 -4.16 10.87
C ALA A 30 -5.03 -3.25 10.42
N PHE A 31 -3.83 -3.80 10.29
CA PHE A 31 -2.69 -3.08 9.73
C PHE A 31 -2.93 -2.69 8.26
N ALA A 32 -3.46 -3.60 7.45
CA ALA A 32 -3.82 -3.31 6.05
C ALA A 32 -4.82 -2.15 5.94
N CYS A 33 -5.83 -2.11 6.81
CA CYS A 33 -6.80 -1.03 6.88
C CYS A 33 -6.15 0.31 7.27
N GLN A 34 -5.26 0.31 8.25
CA GLN A 34 -4.52 1.51 8.66
C GLN A 34 -3.63 2.02 7.52
N VAL A 35 -2.88 1.14 6.87
CA VAL A 35 -2.03 1.47 5.73
C VAL A 35 -2.87 2.03 4.57
N ALA A 36 -4.00 1.41 4.26
CA ALA A 36 -4.93 1.92 3.25
C ALA A 36 -5.38 3.34 3.56
N GLY A 37 -5.79 3.62 4.80
CA GLY A 37 -6.18 4.96 5.24
C GLY A 37 -5.05 5.98 5.09
N MET A 38 -3.82 5.62 5.45
CA MET A 38 -2.65 6.49 5.28
C MET A 38 -2.35 6.77 3.80
N MET A 39 -2.37 5.76 2.94
CA MET A 39 -2.06 5.89 1.51
C MET A 39 -3.05 6.81 0.78
N ILE A 40 -4.32 6.82 1.17
CA ILE A 40 -5.32 7.70 0.57
C ILE A 40 -5.49 9.04 1.29
N GLY A 41 -4.75 9.27 2.36
CA GLY A 41 -4.80 10.53 3.13
C GLY A 41 -6.12 10.76 3.85
N ILE A 42 -6.75 9.71 4.40
CA ILE A 42 -8.08 9.79 5.03
C ILE A 42 -8.11 10.78 6.21
N GLU A 43 -7.03 10.87 6.98
CA GLU A 43 -6.93 11.78 8.12
C GLU A 43 -6.96 13.26 7.69
N SER A 44 -6.35 13.58 6.54
CA SER A 44 -6.40 14.94 5.98
C SER A 44 -7.80 15.31 5.51
N ARG A 45 -8.58 14.34 5.05
CA ARG A 45 -9.97 14.54 4.58
C ARG A 45 -10.96 14.71 5.72
N ARG A 46 -10.77 14.01 6.84
CA ARG A 46 -11.61 14.18 8.03
C ARG A 46 -11.56 15.59 8.60
N LYS A 47 -10.51 16.37 8.28
CA LYS A 47 -10.36 17.78 8.62
C LYS A 47 -11.09 18.72 7.66
N THR A 48 -11.49 18.23 6.49
CA THR A 48 -12.32 18.96 5.52
C THR A 48 -13.73 18.39 5.58
N ASN A 49 -14.77 19.23 5.45
CA ASN A 49 -16.17 18.77 5.43
C ASN A 49 -16.55 17.91 4.22
N ALA A 50 -15.62 17.08 3.71
CA ALA A 50 -15.88 16.14 2.64
C ALA A 50 -16.75 14.98 3.13
N ASP A 51 -17.63 14.49 2.25
CA ASP A 51 -18.49 13.33 2.56
C ASP A 51 -17.64 12.12 2.98
N PRO A 52 -17.79 11.60 4.21
CA PRO A 52 -17.01 10.46 4.69
C PRO A 52 -17.18 9.21 3.86
N PHE A 53 -18.33 9.03 3.22
CA PHE A 53 -18.67 7.82 2.44
C PHE A 53 -17.59 7.48 1.40
N TRP A 54 -17.11 8.48 0.65
CA TRP A 54 -16.11 8.22 -0.40
C TRP A 54 -14.76 7.76 0.18
N GLY A 55 -14.34 8.39 1.26
CA GLY A 55 -13.09 8.02 1.93
C GLY A 55 -13.15 6.62 2.54
N ASP A 56 -14.24 6.29 3.20
CA ASP A 56 -14.42 4.99 3.82
C ASP A 56 -14.53 3.88 2.77
N ALA A 57 -15.27 4.11 1.69
CA ALA A 57 -15.39 3.14 0.59
C ALA A 57 -14.07 2.90 -0.14
N GLU A 58 -13.28 3.95 -0.39
CA GLU A 58 -11.92 3.84 -0.95
C GLU A 58 -10.97 3.08 -0.01
N GLN A 59 -11.03 3.34 1.30
CA GLN A 59 -10.21 2.65 2.30
C GLN A 59 -10.53 1.16 2.32
N ILE A 60 -11.81 0.80 2.30
CA ILE A 60 -12.23 -0.61 2.28
C ILE A 60 -11.76 -1.29 1.00
N ALA A 61 -11.94 -0.65 -0.17
CA ALA A 61 -11.48 -1.19 -1.45
C ALA A 61 -9.96 -1.39 -1.46
N LEU A 62 -9.19 -0.38 -1.00
CA LEU A 62 -7.73 -0.49 -0.94
C LEU A 62 -7.29 -1.56 0.06
N THR A 63 -7.96 -1.69 1.19
CA THR A 63 -7.68 -2.77 2.15
C THR A 63 -7.79 -4.15 1.48
N ALA A 64 -8.85 -4.38 0.70
CA ALA A 64 -9.00 -5.64 -0.05
C ALA A 64 -7.85 -5.85 -1.04
N ILE A 65 -7.46 -4.81 -1.78
CA ILE A 65 -6.35 -4.86 -2.74
C ILE A 65 -5.03 -5.15 -2.03
N LEU A 66 -4.71 -4.45 -0.93
CA LEU A 66 -3.46 -4.65 -0.20
C LEU A 66 -3.33 -6.08 0.34
N LEU A 67 -4.41 -6.62 0.89
CA LEU A 67 -4.46 -8.01 1.36
C LEU A 67 -4.29 -9.01 0.21
N HIS A 68 -4.88 -8.73 -0.94
CA HIS A 68 -4.75 -9.55 -2.14
C HIS A 68 -3.31 -9.56 -2.66
N ILE A 69 -2.73 -8.39 -2.92
CA ILE A 69 -1.36 -8.29 -3.45
C ILE A 69 -0.31 -8.82 -2.46
N ALA A 70 -0.52 -8.61 -1.16
CA ALA A 70 0.36 -9.15 -0.13
C ALA A 70 0.36 -10.69 -0.12
N GLU A 71 -0.79 -11.34 -0.39
CA GLU A 71 -0.87 -12.80 -0.48
C GLU A 71 -0.29 -13.33 -1.80
N VAL A 72 -0.56 -12.66 -2.93
CA VAL A 72 -0.11 -13.09 -4.26
C VAL A 72 1.40 -12.91 -4.42
N TYR A 73 1.93 -11.74 -4.06
CA TYR A 73 3.33 -11.37 -4.30
C TYR A 73 4.24 -11.56 -3.10
N ARG A 74 3.67 -11.77 -1.92
CA ARG A 74 4.37 -12.02 -0.65
C ARG A 74 5.44 -10.96 -0.36
N GLU A 75 6.69 -11.37 -0.14
CA GLU A 75 7.80 -10.45 0.17
C GLU A 75 8.14 -9.47 -0.98
N LYS A 76 7.69 -9.76 -2.19
CA LYS A 76 7.87 -8.90 -3.36
C LYS A 76 6.75 -7.88 -3.55
N ALA A 77 5.66 -7.97 -2.75
CA ALA A 77 4.55 -7.03 -2.85
C ALA A 77 5.01 -5.61 -2.49
N ILE A 78 4.72 -4.64 -3.35
CA ILE A 78 5.05 -3.21 -3.15
C ILE A 78 3.81 -2.34 -3.33
N PRO A 79 3.78 -1.10 -2.77
CA PRO A 79 2.62 -0.20 -2.89
C PRO A 79 2.18 0.06 -4.33
N ALA A 80 3.14 0.16 -5.26
CA ALA A 80 2.86 0.37 -6.68
C ALA A 80 1.95 -0.71 -7.29
N PHE A 81 2.04 -1.95 -6.80
CA PHE A 81 1.22 -3.05 -7.32
C PHE A 81 -0.27 -2.85 -7.07
N ALA A 82 -0.66 -2.04 -6.09
CA ALA A 82 -2.07 -1.67 -5.90
C ALA A 82 -2.58 -0.79 -7.06
N ALA A 83 -1.78 0.15 -7.54
CA ALA A 83 -2.12 0.95 -8.72
C ALA A 83 -2.07 0.11 -10.00
N ASP A 84 -1.03 -0.73 -10.17
CA ASP A 84 -0.91 -1.63 -11.32
C ASP A 84 -2.09 -2.61 -11.39
N PHE A 85 -2.55 -3.11 -10.24
CA PHE A 85 -3.74 -3.94 -10.15
C PHE A 85 -4.99 -3.21 -10.65
N LEU A 86 -5.22 -1.96 -10.22
CA LEU A 86 -6.37 -1.17 -10.68
C LEU A 86 -6.34 -0.90 -12.18
N ILE A 87 -5.15 -0.64 -12.76
CA ILE A 87 -4.98 -0.50 -14.22
C ILE A 87 -5.33 -1.81 -14.93
N SER A 88 -4.92 -2.93 -14.38
CA SER A 88 -5.15 -4.25 -14.99
C SER A 88 -6.62 -4.65 -15.08
N LEU A 89 -7.51 -3.98 -14.32
CA LEU A 89 -8.95 -4.23 -14.37
C LEU A 89 -9.59 -3.78 -15.69
N GLY A 90 -8.98 -2.85 -16.43
CA GLY A 90 -9.44 -2.39 -17.72
C GLY A 90 -10.79 -1.66 -17.68
N GLU A 91 -11.52 -1.68 -18.80
CA GLU A 91 -12.80 -0.98 -18.96
C GLU A 91 -13.91 -1.56 -18.09
N ASP A 92 -13.90 -2.88 -17.85
CA ASP A 92 -14.85 -3.60 -16.98
C ASP A 92 -14.47 -3.55 -15.50
N GLY A 93 -13.79 -2.49 -15.07
CA GLY A 93 -13.10 -2.39 -13.79
C GLY A 93 -13.86 -2.93 -12.57
N LYS A 94 -15.16 -2.60 -12.41
CA LYS A 94 -15.96 -3.08 -11.26
C LYS A 94 -16.19 -4.59 -11.28
N ASP A 95 -16.45 -5.16 -12.46
CA ASP A 95 -16.75 -6.59 -12.62
C ASP A 95 -15.44 -7.40 -12.59
N ALA A 96 -14.39 -6.90 -13.21
CA ALA A 96 -13.04 -7.44 -13.11
C ALA A 96 -12.55 -7.43 -11.65
N PHE A 97 -12.81 -6.34 -10.91
CA PHE A 97 -12.49 -6.26 -9.49
C PHE A 97 -13.23 -7.31 -8.67
N ALA A 98 -14.55 -7.46 -8.91
CA ALA A 98 -15.35 -8.48 -8.26
C ALA A 98 -14.76 -9.87 -8.49
N LYS A 99 -14.49 -10.22 -9.75
CA LYS A 99 -13.92 -11.52 -10.13
C LYS A 99 -12.54 -11.75 -9.51
N ALA A 100 -11.68 -10.74 -9.49
CA ALA A 100 -10.34 -10.84 -8.88
C ALA A 100 -10.43 -11.08 -7.38
N MET A 101 -11.31 -10.37 -6.67
CA MET A 101 -11.48 -10.53 -5.23
C MET A 101 -12.14 -11.86 -4.84
N GLU A 102 -13.14 -12.31 -5.60
CA GLU A 102 -13.79 -13.61 -5.37
C GLU A 102 -12.81 -14.79 -5.57
N ASN A 103 -11.87 -14.65 -6.49
CA ASN A 103 -10.81 -15.63 -6.73
C ASN A 103 -9.52 -15.37 -5.93
N SER A 104 -9.50 -14.37 -5.06
CA SER A 104 -8.31 -14.06 -4.25
C SER A 104 -7.89 -15.25 -3.39
N PRO A 105 -6.59 -15.55 -3.29
CA PRO A 105 -6.10 -16.56 -2.34
C PRO A 105 -6.20 -16.07 -0.88
N SER A 106 -6.37 -14.76 -0.64
CA SER A 106 -6.53 -14.18 0.69
C SER A 106 -7.99 -14.21 1.14
N LEU A 107 -8.28 -14.93 2.22
CA LEU A 107 -9.60 -14.90 2.86
C LEU A 107 -9.96 -13.50 3.36
N TYR A 108 -9.00 -12.79 3.93
CA TYR A 108 -9.20 -11.42 4.43
C TYR A 108 -9.50 -10.44 3.30
N ALA A 109 -8.87 -10.59 2.12
CA ALA A 109 -9.21 -9.79 0.94
C ALA A 109 -10.66 -9.99 0.51
N LYS A 110 -11.13 -11.26 0.49
CA LYS A 110 -12.54 -11.58 0.19
C LYS A 110 -13.49 -10.93 1.19
N GLN A 111 -13.19 -10.99 2.48
CA GLN A 111 -13.99 -10.37 3.53
C GLN A 111 -14.07 -8.85 3.39
N ALA A 112 -12.93 -8.18 3.16
CA ALA A 112 -12.89 -6.74 2.92
C ALA A 112 -13.67 -6.37 1.65
N TYR A 113 -13.56 -7.17 0.59
CA TYR A 113 -14.34 -6.97 -0.62
C TYR A 113 -15.86 -7.11 -0.38
N LEU A 114 -16.30 -8.03 0.45
CA LEU A 114 -17.73 -8.16 0.81
C LEU A 114 -18.24 -6.88 1.48
N ALA A 115 -17.43 -6.23 2.31
CA ALA A 115 -17.77 -4.91 2.87
C ALA A 115 -17.87 -3.83 1.78
N PHE A 116 -16.92 -3.78 0.83
CA PHE A 116 -16.98 -2.87 -0.32
C PHE A 116 -18.22 -3.08 -1.18
N ARG A 117 -18.70 -4.31 -1.33
CA ARG A 117 -19.92 -4.63 -2.08
C ARG A 117 -21.19 -3.98 -1.52
N GLN A 118 -21.16 -3.45 -0.29
CA GLN A 118 -22.29 -2.69 0.26
C GLN A 118 -22.42 -1.30 -0.38
N ALA A 119 -21.36 -0.78 -1.01
CA ALA A 119 -21.45 0.46 -1.78
C ALA A 119 -22.39 0.27 -3.01
N PRO A 120 -23.17 1.30 -3.37
CA PRO A 120 -24.06 1.24 -4.55
C PRO A 120 -23.30 0.85 -5.80
N ILE A 121 -23.85 -0.05 -6.60
CA ILE A 121 -23.16 -0.61 -7.78
C ILE A 121 -22.73 0.46 -8.79
N GLN A 122 -23.51 1.53 -8.90
CA GLN A 122 -23.24 2.64 -9.82
C GLN A 122 -22.02 3.47 -9.39
N THR A 123 -21.69 3.51 -8.09
CA THR A 123 -20.58 4.33 -7.55
C THR A 123 -19.27 3.55 -7.48
N ARG A 124 -19.29 2.21 -7.51
CA ARG A 124 -18.10 1.38 -7.34
C ARG A 124 -17.00 1.69 -8.37
N GLY A 125 -17.38 1.88 -9.64
CA GLY A 125 -16.42 2.25 -10.69
C GLY A 125 -15.73 3.60 -10.39
N SER A 126 -16.51 4.60 -9.99
CA SER A 126 -15.97 5.93 -9.64
C SER A 126 -15.05 5.87 -8.41
N ILE A 127 -15.37 5.02 -7.42
CA ILE A 127 -14.51 4.79 -6.25
C ILE A 127 -13.15 4.21 -6.70
N LEU A 128 -13.14 3.22 -7.59
CA LEU A 128 -11.89 2.61 -8.08
C LEU A 128 -11.04 3.60 -8.88
N ILE A 129 -11.66 4.45 -9.71
CA ILE A 129 -10.95 5.50 -10.45
C ILE A 129 -10.36 6.54 -9.48
N GLY A 130 -11.15 6.99 -8.50
CA GLY A 130 -10.69 7.92 -7.46
C GLY A 130 -9.52 7.35 -6.67
N LEU A 131 -9.60 6.07 -6.33
CA LEU A 131 -8.53 5.35 -5.64
C LEU A 131 -7.26 5.27 -6.48
N TYR A 132 -7.36 4.92 -7.77
CA TYR A 132 -6.21 4.90 -8.68
C TYR A 132 -5.47 6.25 -8.70
N ASN A 133 -6.21 7.37 -8.81
CA ASN A 133 -5.61 8.70 -8.85
C ASN A 133 -4.80 9.01 -7.58
N LYS A 134 -5.21 8.53 -6.42
CA LYS A 134 -4.49 8.69 -5.14
C LYS A 134 -3.26 7.80 -5.05
N LEU A 135 -3.26 6.66 -5.73
CA LEU A 135 -2.15 5.71 -5.72
C LEU A 135 -1.06 6.05 -6.73
N ARG A 136 -1.33 6.94 -7.70
CA ARG A 136 -0.34 7.35 -8.72
C ARG A 136 1.04 7.71 -8.17
N PRO A 137 1.19 8.46 -7.04
CA PRO A 137 2.51 8.78 -6.50
C PRO A 137 3.38 7.55 -6.22
N PHE A 138 2.77 6.42 -5.86
CA PHE A 138 3.50 5.17 -5.60
C PHE A 138 4.01 4.47 -6.86
N THR A 139 3.53 4.86 -8.06
CA THR A 139 3.99 4.31 -9.34
C THR A 139 5.25 4.97 -9.86
N LEU A 140 5.64 6.11 -9.30
CA LEU A 140 6.84 6.84 -9.70
C LEU A 140 8.10 6.03 -9.40
N ALA A 141 9.10 6.13 -10.29
CA ALA A 141 10.33 5.36 -10.17
C ALA A 141 11.02 5.47 -8.79
N PRO A 142 11.17 6.65 -8.16
CA PRO A 142 11.73 6.77 -6.82
C PRO A 142 10.93 6.01 -5.75
N ALA A 143 9.60 6.13 -5.78
CA ALA A 143 8.73 5.46 -4.81
C ALA A 143 8.76 3.93 -4.99
N ARG A 144 8.76 3.44 -6.24
CA ARG A 144 8.95 2.01 -6.52
C ARG A 144 10.30 1.53 -5.97
N MET A 145 11.39 2.24 -6.27
CA MET A 145 12.72 1.83 -5.88
C MET A 145 12.89 1.75 -4.36
N VAL A 146 12.44 2.74 -3.60
CA VAL A 146 12.58 2.73 -2.13
C VAL A 146 11.66 1.72 -1.44
N THR A 147 10.61 1.25 -2.12
CA THR A 147 9.69 0.24 -1.57
C THR A 147 9.98 -1.19 -2.06
N MET A 148 10.81 -1.36 -3.09
CA MET A 148 11.27 -2.70 -3.50
C MET A 148 12.21 -3.31 -2.46
N PRO A 149 12.20 -4.64 -2.28
CA PRO A 149 13.24 -5.30 -1.49
C PRO A 149 14.62 -5.01 -2.10
N PRO A 150 15.66 -4.78 -1.27
CA PRO A 150 17.00 -4.53 -1.78
C PRO A 150 17.55 -5.80 -2.45
N MET A 151 18.29 -5.62 -3.55
CA MET A 151 19.02 -6.70 -4.21
C MET A 151 20.26 -7.09 -3.41
N ALA A 152 20.82 -8.27 -3.68
CA ALA A 152 22.00 -8.76 -2.96
C ALA A 152 23.18 -7.78 -3.03
N GLU A 153 23.46 -7.22 -4.18
CA GLU A 153 24.51 -6.23 -4.41
C GLU A 153 24.28 -4.93 -3.62
N GLU A 154 23.02 -4.51 -3.49
CA GLU A 154 22.66 -3.32 -2.70
C GLU A 154 22.83 -3.58 -1.19
N ILE A 155 22.54 -4.82 -0.74
CA ILE A 155 22.77 -5.24 0.66
C ILE A 155 24.27 -5.24 0.97
N GLU A 156 25.09 -5.76 0.07
CA GLU A 156 26.55 -5.74 0.19
C GLU A 156 27.09 -4.30 0.21
N ALA A 157 26.49 -3.40 -0.56
CA ALA A 157 26.79 -1.97 -0.55
C ALA A 157 26.26 -1.23 0.70
N GLY A 158 25.56 -1.93 1.61
CA GLY A 158 25.10 -1.39 2.88
C GLY A 158 23.64 -0.92 2.91
N CYS A 159 22.88 -1.12 1.83
CA CYS A 159 21.43 -0.86 1.81
C CYS A 159 20.70 -1.84 2.75
N ARG A 160 19.79 -1.30 3.56
CA ARG A 160 19.06 -2.08 4.56
C ARG A 160 17.56 -1.93 4.38
N ASN A 161 16.83 -2.94 4.84
CA ASN A 161 15.38 -2.85 4.95
C ASN A 161 15.01 -2.20 6.28
N ILE A 162 14.22 -1.11 6.23
CA ILE A 162 13.77 -0.37 7.40
C ILE A 162 12.59 -1.15 8.02
N ASP A 163 12.73 -1.50 9.28
CA ASP A 163 11.61 -1.92 10.11
C ASP A 163 11.28 -0.83 11.13
N PHE A 164 10.14 -0.17 10.95
CA PHE A 164 9.69 0.91 11.84
C PHE A 164 9.46 0.45 13.29
N SER A 165 9.27 -0.85 13.54
CA SER A 165 9.24 -1.38 14.90
C SER A 165 10.55 -1.13 15.65
N ASN A 166 11.66 -1.01 14.93
CA ASN A 166 12.96 -0.70 15.51
C ASN A 166 13.10 0.75 15.99
N LEU A 167 12.22 1.69 15.59
CA LEU A 167 12.23 3.07 16.12
C LEU A 167 11.99 3.14 17.63
N ARG A 168 11.36 2.13 18.20
CA ARG A 168 11.17 2.02 19.66
C ARG A 168 12.44 1.60 20.40
N LYS A 169 13.48 1.18 19.66
CA LYS A 169 14.76 0.76 20.26
C LYS A 169 15.67 1.98 20.44
N PRO A 170 16.30 2.14 21.62
CA PRO A 170 17.24 3.24 21.86
C PRO A 170 18.34 3.29 20.78
N GLY A 171 18.70 4.50 20.35
CA GLY A 171 19.77 4.72 19.39
C GLY A 171 19.41 4.47 17.93
N THR A 172 18.09 4.34 17.59
CA THR A 172 17.62 4.24 16.20
C THR A 172 17.11 5.59 15.71
N ALA A 173 17.50 6.01 14.51
CA ALA A 173 16.98 7.20 13.83
C ALA A 173 16.71 6.89 12.35
N ILE A 174 15.67 7.52 11.77
CA ILE A 174 15.39 7.50 10.34
C ILE A 174 15.43 8.94 9.85
N TYR A 175 16.21 9.20 8.83
CA TYR A 175 16.27 10.49 8.13
C TYR A 175 15.44 10.39 6.85
N LEU A 176 14.51 11.32 6.69
CA LEU A 176 13.73 11.52 5.46
C LEU A 176 14.40 12.66 4.68
N VAL A 177 14.74 12.42 3.41
CA VAL A 177 15.42 13.38 2.53
C VAL A 177 14.59 13.62 1.27
#